data_e30117d8db75e1cdc53aeb82fee58047
#
_entry.id   e30117d8db75e1cdc53aeb82fee58047
#
_cell.length_a   1.000
_cell.length_b   1.000
_cell.length_c   1.000
_cell.angle_alpha   90.00
_cell.angle_beta   90.00
_cell.angle_gamma   90.00
#
_symmetry.space_group_name_H-M   'P 1'
#
loop_
_entity.id
_entity.type
_entity.pdbx_description
1 polymer ?
#
loop_
_entity_poly.entity_id
_entity_poly.type
_entity_poly.pdbx_seq_one_letter_code
_entity_poly.pdbx_strand_id
1 'polypeptide(L)'
;VEGYAQEKKQAAFVPPFDFPLTLSGNFGEIRSNHFHGGLDFKTGGTIGKPVRALADGYISRIRVTNGSGYVLDVCYHNGYSTINRHLSAFLSPIAERVKKLQYENENWEVEIIPEPDEYPVKAGQRIALSGNTGYSFGPHLHLDVFETETGDYIDPMPFFKKNLKDTRAPKADGIMLFPQLGKGVVSGSQENKT
;
A
#
# COMPACT_ATOMS: atom_id res chain seq x y z
N VAL A 1 -33.30 -4.32 -20.13
CA VAL A 1 -32.41 -5.29 -19.47
C VAL A 1 -31.79 -4.56 -18.29
N GLU A 2 -32.46 -4.66 -17.13
CA GLU A 2 -31.95 -4.09 -15.88
C GLU A 2 -30.87 -5.04 -15.34
N GLY A 3 -29.60 -4.67 -15.54
CA GLY A 3 -28.47 -5.28 -14.87
C GLY A 3 -28.44 -4.76 -13.43
N TYR A 4 -29.01 -5.50 -12.50
CA TYR A 4 -28.76 -5.27 -11.08
C TYR A 4 -27.26 -5.50 -10.81
N ALA A 5 -26.51 -4.42 -10.64
CA ALA A 5 -25.23 -4.50 -10.01
C ALA A 5 -25.48 -5.02 -8.58
N GLN A 6 -25.20 -6.29 -8.32
CA GLN A 6 -25.12 -6.79 -6.96
C GLN A 6 -24.07 -5.93 -6.26
N GLU A 7 -24.49 -5.15 -5.25
CA GLU A 7 -23.56 -4.50 -4.35
C GLU A 7 -22.70 -5.62 -3.74
N LYS A 8 -21.47 -5.76 -4.22
CA LYS A 8 -20.48 -6.66 -3.59
C LYS A 8 -20.37 -6.18 -2.14
N LYS A 9 -20.83 -6.98 -1.20
CA LYS A 9 -20.75 -6.69 0.23
C LYS A 9 -19.28 -6.39 0.52
N GLN A 10 -19.00 -5.14 0.91
CA GLN A 10 -17.64 -4.68 1.15
C GLN A 10 -16.95 -5.63 2.14
N ALA A 11 -15.83 -6.22 1.75
CA ALA A 11 -15.10 -7.15 2.61
C ALA A 11 -14.69 -6.43 3.90
N ALA A 12 -14.86 -7.09 5.04
CA ALA A 12 -14.43 -6.55 6.30
C ALA A 12 -12.91 -6.74 6.44
N PHE A 13 -12.17 -5.63 6.46
CA PHE A 13 -10.75 -5.60 6.83
C PHE A 13 -10.57 -5.08 8.26
N VAL A 14 -9.65 -5.69 9.00
CA VAL A 14 -9.14 -5.09 10.23
C VAL A 14 -8.02 -4.09 9.89
N PRO A 15 -7.79 -3.07 10.73
CA PRO A 15 -6.74 -2.09 10.45
C PRO A 15 -5.32 -2.71 10.47
N PRO A 16 -4.39 -2.19 9.64
CA PRO A 16 -3.00 -2.69 9.58
C PRO A 16 -2.20 -2.42 10.85
N PHE A 17 -2.67 -1.52 11.72
CA PHE A 17 -2.06 -1.16 13.00
C PHE A 17 -3.08 -1.18 14.13
N ASP A 18 -2.61 -1.23 15.39
CA ASP A 18 -3.43 -1.20 16.62
C ASP A 18 -3.55 0.20 17.25
N PHE A 19 -3.13 1.22 16.53
CA PHE A 19 -3.26 2.62 16.93
C PHE A 19 -4.10 3.39 15.91
N PRO A 20 -4.60 4.61 16.26
CA PRO A 20 -5.41 5.42 15.34
C PRO A 20 -4.67 5.73 14.04
N LEU A 21 -5.31 5.43 12.92
CA LEU A 21 -4.69 5.58 11.60
C LEU A 21 -4.68 7.06 11.17
N THR A 22 -3.54 7.49 10.63
CA THR A 22 -3.37 8.77 9.94
C THR A 22 -2.59 8.56 8.66
N LEU A 23 -2.88 9.35 7.63
CA LEU A 23 -2.28 9.20 6.30
C LEU A 23 -1.27 10.32 6.02
N SER A 24 -0.26 9.98 5.22
CA SER A 24 0.67 10.91 4.57
C SER A 24 0.52 10.93 3.06
N GLY A 25 -0.17 9.93 2.48
CA GLY A 25 -0.47 9.81 1.06
C GLY A 25 -1.79 9.09 0.83
N ASN A 26 -2.57 9.58 -0.14
CA ASN A 26 -3.87 9.03 -0.52
C ASN A 26 -3.79 8.28 -1.85
N PHE A 27 -4.74 7.37 -2.07
CA PHE A 27 -4.92 6.71 -3.35
C PHE A 27 -5.20 7.73 -4.47
N GLY A 28 -4.59 7.53 -5.63
CA GLY A 28 -4.77 8.38 -6.80
C GLY A 28 -4.02 9.72 -6.75
N GLU A 29 -3.23 10.02 -5.72
CA GLU A 29 -2.38 11.21 -5.70
C GLU A 29 -1.38 11.20 -6.87
N ILE A 30 -1.18 12.36 -7.49
CA ILE A 30 -0.19 12.54 -8.56
C ILE A 30 1.21 12.50 -7.94
N ARG A 31 2.02 11.59 -8.42
CA ARG A 31 3.46 11.49 -8.15
C ARG A 31 4.24 11.94 -9.40
N SER A 32 5.56 11.99 -9.33
CA SER A 32 6.38 12.48 -10.43
C SER A 32 6.21 11.73 -11.76
N ASN A 33 5.89 10.45 -11.73
CA ASN A 33 5.82 9.57 -12.90
C ASN A 33 4.66 8.55 -12.88
N HIS A 34 3.81 8.57 -11.85
CA HIS A 34 2.68 7.64 -11.70
C HIS A 34 1.61 8.23 -10.76
N PHE A 35 0.45 7.58 -10.70
CA PHE A 35 -0.52 7.80 -9.64
C PHE A 35 -0.22 6.88 -8.44
N HIS A 36 -0.42 7.39 -7.23
CA HIS A 36 -0.24 6.63 -6.02
C HIS A 36 -1.24 5.46 -5.94
N GLY A 37 -0.76 4.22 -5.90
CA GLY A 37 -1.59 3.02 -6.00
C GLY A 37 -2.26 2.58 -4.70
N GLY A 38 -1.94 3.20 -3.56
CA GLY A 38 -2.40 2.78 -2.25
C GLY A 38 -2.58 3.91 -1.25
N LEU A 39 -2.46 3.58 0.03
CA LEU A 39 -2.43 4.53 1.15
C LEU A 39 -1.08 4.48 1.85
N ASP A 40 -0.54 5.65 2.21
CA ASP A 40 0.64 5.78 3.05
C ASP A 40 0.23 6.03 4.49
N PHE A 41 0.31 5.01 5.35
CA PHE A 41 -0.01 5.12 6.77
C PHE A 41 1.18 5.63 7.58
N LYS A 42 0.98 6.72 8.32
CA LYS A 42 2.01 7.28 9.22
C LYS A 42 2.30 6.33 10.38
N THR A 43 3.58 6.23 10.74
CA THR A 43 4.06 5.43 11.88
C THR A 43 4.67 6.28 12.99
N GLY A 44 4.31 7.58 13.03
CA GLY A 44 4.83 8.54 14.00
C GLY A 44 6.32 8.87 13.80
N GLY A 45 6.82 8.80 12.54
CA GLY A 45 8.22 9.06 12.23
C GLY A 45 9.19 7.96 12.70
N THR A 46 8.68 6.78 13.06
CA THR A 46 9.49 5.66 13.56
C THR A 46 9.29 4.40 12.72
N ILE A 47 10.32 3.57 12.61
CA ILE A 47 10.27 2.23 12.05
C ILE A 47 9.88 1.21 13.11
N GLY A 48 9.60 -0.03 12.69
CA GLY A 48 9.42 -1.17 13.62
C GLY A 48 8.00 -1.31 14.19
N LYS A 49 7.01 -0.56 13.70
CA LYS A 49 5.62 -0.77 14.12
C LYS A 49 5.09 -2.09 13.54
N PRO A 50 4.46 -2.95 14.35
CA PRO A 50 3.90 -4.21 13.89
C PRO A 50 2.82 -3.99 12.82
N VAL A 51 3.04 -4.52 11.61
CA VAL A 51 2.06 -4.55 10.52
C VAL A 51 1.24 -5.82 10.65
N ARG A 52 -0.08 -5.72 10.48
CA ARG A 52 -1.04 -6.82 10.64
C ARG A 52 -1.68 -7.21 9.33
N ALA A 53 -1.96 -8.51 9.16
CA ALA A 53 -2.81 -9.01 8.09
C ALA A 53 -4.23 -8.45 8.24
N LEU A 54 -4.84 -8.00 7.14
CA LEU A 54 -6.15 -7.34 7.16
C LEU A 54 -7.32 -8.33 7.28
N ALA A 55 -7.11 -9.58 6.85
CA ALA A 55 -8.10 -10.66 6.90
C ALA A 55 -7.37 -12.01 6.94
N ASP A 56 -8.14 -13.11 7.01
CA ASP A 56 -7.60 -14.46 6.85
C ASP A 56 -7.13 -14.70 5.42
N GLY A 57 -5.95 -15.30 5.28
CA GLY A 57 -5.33 -15.55 3.98
C GLY A 57 -3.94 -16.17 4.10
N TYR A 58 -3.05 -15.86 3.18
CA TYR A 58 -1.68 -16.37 3.16
C TYR A 58 -0.72 -15.36 2.50
N ILE A 59 0.56 -15.47 2.80
CA ILE A 59 1.61 -14.70 2.14
C ILE A 59 1.82 -15.28 0.74
N SER A 60 1.52 -14.50 -0.28
CA SER A 60 1.59 -14.93 -1.68
C SER A 60 2.90 -14.58 -2.37
N ARG A 61 3.64 -13.58 -1.85
CA ARG A 61 4.91 -13.16 -2.44
C ARG A 61 5.75 -12.38 -1.43
N ILE A 62 7.04 -12.63 -1.43
CA ILE A 62 8.01 -11.97 -0.56
C ILE A 62 9.10 -11.38 -1.46
N ARG A 63 9.41 -10.10 -1.31
CA ARG A 63 10.42 -9.43 -2.13
C ARG A 63 11.32 -8.54 -1.29
N VAL A 64 12.57 -8.43 -1.72
CA VAL A 64 13.50 -7.38 -1.34
C VAL A 64 13.98 -6.74 -2.63
N THR A 65 13.72 -5.44 -2.81
CA THR A 65 14.07 -4.70 -4.03
C THR A 65 14.67 -3.35 -3.69
N ASN A 66 15.51 -2.81 -4.57
CA ASN A 66 16.09 -1.48 -4.38
C ASN A 66 15.01 -0.37 -4.37
N GLY A 67 13.96 -0.51 -5.20
CA GLY A 67 12.90 0.49 -5.31
C GLY A 67 11.91 0.48 -4.16
N SER A 68 11.34 -0.69 -3.83
CA SER A 68 10.26 -0.80 -2.83
C SER A 68 10.74 -1.26 -1.44
N GLY A 69 12.04 -1.60 -1.30
CA GLY A 69 12.60 -2.14 -0.07
C GLY A 69 12.11 -3.55 0.23
N TYR A 70 11.84 -3.84 1.49
CA TYR A 70 11.18 -5.07 1.91
C TYR A 70 9.69 -5.01 1.61
N VAL A 71 9.18 -5.99 0.89
CA VAL A 71 7.80 -6.04 0.39
C VAL A 71 7.16 -7.38 0.72
N LEU A 72 5.94 -7.34 1.21
CA LEU A 72 5.14 -8.53 1.53
C LEU A 72 3.78 -8.45 0.86
N ASP A 73 3.49 -9.39 -0.02
CA ASP A 73 2.20 -9.51 -0.68
C ASP A 73 1.37 -10.56 0.06
N VAL A 74 0.11 -10.25 0.31
CA VAL A 74 -0.82 -11.12 1.04
C VAL A 74 -2.08 -11.31 0.20
N CYS A 75 -2.45 -12.57 -0.04
CA CYS A 75 -3.71 -12.94 -0.67
C CYS A 75 -4.72 -13.33 0.41
N TYR A 76 -5.91 -12.72 0.40
CA TYR A 76 -6.96 -12.98 1.38
C TYR A 76 -8.09 -13.83 0.79
N HIS A 77 -8.72 -14.66 1.61
CA HIS A 77 -9.83 -15.52 1.19
C HIS A 77 -11.11 -14.75 0.83
N ASN A 78 -11.14 -13.45 1.04
CA ASN A 78 -12.26 -12.57 0.71
C ASN A 78 -12.20 -11.98 -0.71
N GLY A 79 -11.24 -12.44 -1.55
CA GLY A 79 -11.09 -12.02 -2.95
C GLY A 79 -10.21 -10.80 -3.17
N TYR A 80 -9.57 -10.28 -2.12
CA TYR A 80 -8.63 -9.17 -2.20
C TYR A 80 -7.21 -9.60 -1.89
N SER A 81 -6.26 -8.84 -2.39
CA SER A 81 -4.84 -8.97 -2.07
C SER A 81 -4.24 -7.61 -1.69
N THR A 82 -3.15 -7.63 -0.94
CA THR A 82 -2.42 -6.42 -0.56
C THR A 82 -0.95 -6.52 -0.86
N ILE A 83 -0.32 -5.37 -1.14
CA ILE A 83 1.12 -5.22 -1.19
C ILE A 83 1.53 -4.26 -0.08
N ASN A 84 2.34 -4.73 0.85
CA ASN A 84 2.88 -3.96 1.97
C ASN A 84 4.35 -3.62 1.67
N ARG A 85 4.67 -2.33 1.49
CA ARG A 85 6.00 -1.86 1.07
C ARG A 85 6.73 -1.08 2.15
N HIS A 86 8.01 -0.84 1.88
CA HIS A 86 8.93 -0.07 2.73
C HIS A 86 9.11 -0.66 4.13
N LEU A 87 8.89 -1.96 4.30
CA LEU A 87 9.02 -2.66 5.57
C LEU A 87 10.48 -2.60 6.08
N SER A 88 10.67 -2.69 7.39
CA SER A 88 12.01 -2.76 8.00
C SER A 88 12.47 -4.19 8.25
N ALA A 89 11.52 -5.11 8.44
CA ALA A 89 11.83 -6.51 8.67
C ALA A 89 10.63 -7.41 8.38
N PHE A 90 10.91 -8.61 7.92
CA PHE A 90 10.00 -9.74 7.96
C PHE A 90 10.10 -10.43 9.32
N LEU A 91 9.07 -11.20 9.70
CA LEU A 91 9.11 -12.06 10.88
C LEU A 91 9.64 -13.46 10.50
N SER A 92 10.19 -14.19 11.49
CA SER A 92 10.53 -15.60 11.28
C SER A 92 9.26 -16.42 10.98
N PRO A 93 9.32 -17.44 10.09
CA PRO A 93 10.54 -17.97 9.46
C PRO A 93 10.92 -17.25 8.14
N ILE A 94 10.10 -16.29 7.66
CA ILE A 94 10.34 -15.59 6.39
C ILE A 94 11.68 -14.85 6.40
N ALA A 95 11.99 -14.15 7.50
CA ALA A 95 13.26 -13.40 7.64
C ALA A 95 14.48 -14.29 7.44
N GLU A 96 14.45 -15.50 8.01
CA GLU A 96 15.54 -16.46 7.90
C GLU A 96 15.71 -16.98 6.48
N ARG A 97 14.58 -17.29 5.81
CA ARG A 97 14.59 -17.74 4.41
C ARG A 97 15.13 -16.68 3.46
N VAL A 98 14.70 -15.42 3.62
CA VAL A 98 15.20 -14.29 2.80
C VAL A 98 16.70 -14.12 3.01
N LYS A 99 17.15 -14.08 4.27
CA LYS A 99 18.57 -13.94 4.61
C LYS A 99 19.41 -15.08 4.00
N LYS A 100 18.95 -16.32 4.11
CA LYS A 100 19.62 -17.48 3.51
C LYS A 100 19.80 -17.30 2.01
N LEU A 101 18.73 -16.95 1.28
CA LEU A 101 18.77 -16.77 -0.17
C LEU A 101 19.67 -15.60 -0.59
N GLN A 102 19.69 -14.49 0.18
CA GLN A 102 20.58 -13.37 -0.08
C GLN A 102 22.04 -13.79 -0.01
N TYR A 103 22.43 -14.61 0.98
CA TYR A 103 23.80 -15.13 1.10
C TYR A 103 24.14 -16.18 0.04
N GLU A 104 23.21 -17.11 -0.25
CA GLU A 104 23.43 -18.15 -1.26
C GLU A 104 23.59 -17.59 -2.68
N ASN A 105 22.83 -16.53 -2.99
CA ASN A 105 22.84 -15.90 -4.31
C ASN A 105 23.82 -14.70 -4.39
N GLU A 106 24.49 -14.35 -3.29
CA GLU A 106 25.33 -13.15 -3.19
C GLU A 106 24.63 -11.89 -3.72
N ASN A 107 23.31 -11.80 -3.50
CA ASN A 107 22.45 -10.75 -4.02
C ASN A 107 21.53 -10.22 -2.93
N TRP A 108 21.46 -8.88 -2.83
CA TRP A 108 20.53 -8.20 -1.94
C TRP A 108 19.06 -8.41 -2.34
N GLU A 109 18.78 -8.37 -3.64
CA GLU A 109 17.42 -8.52 -4.15
C GLU A 109 17.02 -10.00 -4.16
N VAL A 110 15.84 -10.24 -3.60
CA VAL A 110 15.25 -11.59 -3.48
C VAL A 110 13.78 -11.53 -3.85
N GLU A 111 13.34 -12.58 -4.53
CA GLU A 111 11.93 -12.85 -4.77
C GLU A 111 11.63 -14.30 -4.42
N ILE A 112 10.58 -14.47 -3.60
CA ILE A 112 10.06 -15.79 -3.20
C ILE A 112 8.57 -15.79 -3.47
N ILE A 113 8.08 -16.82 -4.14
CA ILE A 113 6.67 -17.12 -4.32
C ILE A 113 6.38 -18.38 -3.52
N PRO A 114 5.84 -18.27 -2.28
CA PRO A 114 5.50 -19.44 -1.47
C PRO A 114 4.30 -20.20 -2.04
N GLU A 115 4.17 -21.47 -1.66
CA GLU A 115 2.92 -22.18 -1.86
C GLU A 115 1.78 -21.56 -1.01
N PRO A 116 0.51 -21.64 -1.45
CA PRO A 116 -0.61 -20.95 -0.78
C PRO A 116 -0.80 -21.29 0.70
N ASP A 117 -0.41 -22.44 1.14
CA ASP A 117 -0.52 -22.93 2.54
C ASP A 117 0.80 -22.90 3.32
N GLU A 118 1.88 -22.40 2.71
CA GLU A 118 3.20 -22.36 3.37
C GLU A 118 3.25 -21.32 4.51
N TYR A 119 2.63 -20.15 4.29
CA TYR A 119 2.58 -19.08 5.31
C TYR A 119 1.14 -18.55 5.48
N PRO A 120 0.25 -19.34 6.12
CA PRO A 120 -1.11 -18.88 6.41
C PRO A 120 -1.10 -17.73 7.42
N VAL A 121 -2.03 -16.80 7.28
CA VAL A 121 -2.21 -15.67 8.18
C VAL A 121 -3.66 -15.52 8.62
N LYS A 122 -3.86 -15.00 9.84
CA LYS A 122 -5.16 -14.66 10.40
C LYS A 122 -5.35 -13.15 10.47
N ALA A 123 -6.58 -12.69 10.36
CA ALA A 123 -6.94 -11.29 10.58
C ALA A 123 -6.33 -10.75 11.88
N GLY A 124 -5.62 -9.63 11.80
CA GLY A 124 -4.93 -9.01 12.93
C GLY A 124 -3.60 -9.66 13.33
N GLN A 125 -3.21 -10.78 12.72
CA GLN A 125 -1.90 -11.39 12.96
C GLN A 125 -0.77 -10.46 12.50
N ARG A 126 0.28 -10.35 13.30
CA ARG A 126 1.51 -9.63 12.90
C ARG A 126 2.20 -10.38 11.78
N ILE A 127 2.52 -9.67 10.69
CA ILE A 127 3.14 -10.26 9.49
C ILE A 127 4.51 -9.64 9.17
N ALA A 128 4.75 -8.39 9.58
CA ALA A 128 5.99 -7.67 9.32
C ALA A 128 6.15 -6.49 10.28
N LEU A 129 7.25 -5.74 10.11
CA LEU A 129 7.49 -4.46 10.79
C LEU A 129 7.56 -3.33 9.76
N SER A 130 6.88 -2.21 10.05
CA SER A 130 6.91 -1.00 9.20
C SER A 130 8.32 -0.40 9.16
N GLY A 131 8.64 0.29 8.08
CA GLY A 131 9.99 0.78 7.89
C GLY A 131 10.12 2.04 7.06
N ASN A 132 11.27 2.14 6.40
CA ASN A 132 11.65 3.24 5.51
C ASN A 132 12.63 2.73 4.44
N THR A 133 12.50 1.45 4.02
CA THR A 133 13.41 0.83 3.04
C THR A 133 12.98 1.13 1.61
N GLY A 134 13.93 1.10 0.67
CA GLY A 134 13.69 1.46 -0.72
C GLY A 134 13.50 2.96 -0.93
N TYR A 135 12.75 3.34 -1.97
CA TYR A 135 12.43 4.73 -2.27
C TYR A 135 11.34 5.25 -1.32
N SER A 136 11.77 5.78 -0.18
CA SER A 136 10.88 6.31 0.86
C SER A 136 11.48 7.55 1.50
N PHE A 137 10.68 8.60 1.69
CA PHE A 137 11.11 9.88 2.27
C PHE A 137 10.96 9.97 3.80
N GLY A 138 10.48 8.91 4.43
CA GLY A 138 10.31 8.85 5.88
C GLY A 138 9.53 7.61 6.31
N PRO A 139 9.60 7.21 7.60
CA PRO A 139 8.94 6.00 8.10
C PRO A 139 7.43 6.01 7.89
N HIS A 140 6.92 5.04 7.12
CA HIS A 140 5.49 4.82 6.87
C HIS A 140 5.25 3.37 6.44
N LEU A 141 3.99 2.98 6.32
CA LEU A 141 3.57 1.79 5.59
C LEU A 141 2.83 2.22 4.33
N HIS A 142 3.37 1.87 3.17
CA HIS A 142 2.62 1.92 1.92
C HIS A 142 1.83 0.63 1.76
N LEU A 143 0.52 0.75 1.58
CA LEU A 143 -0.41 -0.37 1.43
C LEU A 143 -1.24 -0.20 0.16
N ASP A 144 -0.99 -1.08 -0.83
CA ASP A 144 -1.88 -1.26 -1.97
C ASP A 144 -2.94 -2.32 -1.67
N VAL A 145 -4.15 -2.14 -2.20
CA VAL A 145 -5.21 -3.15 -2.22
C VAL A 145 -5.65 -3.37 -3.67
N PHE A 146 -5.85 -4.63 -4.05
CA PHE A 146 -6.34 -4.97 -5.39
C PHE A 146 -7.25 -6.20 -5.36
N GLU A 147 -8.12 -6.32 -6.35
CA GLU A 147 -8.88 -7.56 -6.56
C GLU A 147 -7.94 -8.67 -7.00
N THR A 148 -7.99 -9.81 -6.30
CA THR A 148 -7.07 -10.93 -6.57
C THR A 148 -7.26 -11.52 -7.96
N GLU A 149 -8.49 -11.57 -8.45
CA GLU A 149 -8.83 -12.20 -9.74
C GLU A 149 -8.42 -11.33 -10.93
N THR A 150 -8.68 -10.01 -10.86
CA THR A 150 -8.46 -9.08 -11.99
C THR A 150 -7.10 -8.39 -11.91
N GLY A 151 -6.54 -8.24 -10.72
CA GLY A 151 -5.35 -7.44 -10.45
C GLY A 151 -5.62 -5.93 -10.44
N ASP A 152 -6.89 -5.51 -10.49
CA ASP A 152 -7.26 -4.10 -10.50
C ASP A 152 -7.02 -3.46 -9.11
N TYR A 153 -6.29 -2.36 -9.10
CA TYR A 153 -6.06 -1.57 -7.89
C TYR A 153 -7.34 -0.89 -7.43
N ILE A 154 -7.59 -0.94 -6.13
CA ILE A 154 -8.80 -0.40 -5.51
C ILE A 154 -8.39 0.65 -4.48
N ASP A 155 -9.16 1.75 -4.39
CA ASP A 155 -8.99 2.72 -3.30
C ASP A 155 -9.19 2.04 -1.94
N PRO A 156 -8.14 1.96 -1.09
CA PRO A 156 -8.27 1.32 0.21
C PRO A 156 -9.04 2.15 1.24
N MET A 157 -9.25 3.45 1.00
CA MET A 157 -9.86 4.40 1.95
C MET A 157 -11.21 3.91 2.51
N PRO A 158 -12.16 3.38 1.70
CA PRO A 158 -13.45 2.92 2.20
C PRO A 158 -13.34 1.82 3.26
N PHE A 159 -12.34 0.94 3.19
CA PHE A 159 -12.17 -0.13 4.16
C PHE A 159 -11.75 0.39 5.55
N PHE A 160 -11.03 1.51 5.59
CA PHE A 160 -10.45 2.06 6.83
C PHE A 160 -11.13 3.34 7.33
N LYS A 161 -12.15 3.84 6.65
CA LYS A 161 -12.81 5.12 6.97
C LYS A 161 -13.18 5.28 8.45
N LYS A 162 -13.61 4.21 9.10
CA LYS A 162 -13.97 4.22 10.54
C LYS A 162 -12.75 4.30 11.47
N ASN A 163 -11.57 3.93 11.00
CA ASN A 163 -10.32 3.87 11.76
C ASN A 163 -9.43 5.09 11.49
N LEU A 164 -9.70 5.83 10.42
CA LEU A 164 -8.94 7.02 10.04
C LEU A 164 -9.37 8.21 10.89
N LYS A 165 -8.37 8.90 11.44
CA LYS A 165 -8.57 10.18 12.12
C LYS A 165 -8.32 11.31 11.10
N ASP A 166 -9.37 11.71 10.40
CA ASP A 166 -9.37 12.89 9.55
C ASP A 166 -10.49 13.84 10.00
N THR A 167 -10.10 15.05 10.40
CA THR A 167 -11.00 16.11 10.86
C THR A 167 -10.89 17.37 10.00
N ARG A 168 -10.12 17.32 8.90
CA ARG A 168 -9.88 18.49 8.04
C ARG A 168 -10.76 18.43 6.81
N ALA A 169 -11.61 19.43 6.64
CA ALA A 169 -12.36 19.61 5.39
C ALA A 169 -11.37 19.92 4.24
N PRO A 170 -11.59 19.38 3.03
CA PRO A 170 -10.80 19.73 1.87
C PRO A 170 -10.94 21.22 1.56
N LYS A 171 -9.82 21.87 1.21
CA LYS A 171 -9.77 23.26 0.77
C LYS A 171 -9.16 23.31 -0.62
N ALA A 172 -9.86 23.90 -1.58
CA ALA A 172 -9.31 24.18 -2.89
C ALA A 172 -8.49 25.48 -2.82
N ASP A 173 -7.18 25.37 -3.01
CA ASP A 173 -6.29 26.54 -3.03
C ASP A 173 -6.14 27.12 -4.45
N GLY A 174 -6.51 26.39 -5.50
CA GLY A 174 -6.49 26.83 -6.89
C GLY A 174 -6.86 25.71 -7.86
N ILE A 175 -7.06 26.09 -9.10
CA ILE A 175 -7.26 25.18 -10.25
C ILE A 175 -6.20 25.48 -11.28
N MET A 176 -5.47 24.46 -11.73
CA MET A 176 -4.52 24.57 -12.83
C MET A 176 -5.06 23.76 -14.02
N LEU A 177 -5.23 24.43 -15.15
CA LEU A 177 -5.68 23.83 -16.40
C LEU A 177 -4.48 23.75 -17.36
N PHE A 178 -4.18 22.55 -17.85
CA PHE A 178 -3.14 22.29 -18.84
C PHE A 178 -3.80 22.00 -20.19
N PRO A 179 -3.99 23.01 -21.08
CA PRO A 179 -4.52 22.75 -22.40
C PRO A 179 -3.48 22.01 -23.26
N GLN A 180 -3.96 21.23 -24.21
CA GLN A 180 -3.16 20.34 -25.06
C GLN A 180 -2.03 21.04 -25.85
N LEU A 181 -2.03 22.37 -25.95
CA LEU A 181 -1.05 23.19 -26.68
C LEU A 181 -0.07 23.96 -25.78
N GLY A 182 0.11 23.57 -24.52
CA GLY A 182 1.10 24.19 -23.64
C GLY A 182 0.72 25.56 -23.07
N LYS A 183 -0.53 25.98 -23.20
CA LYS A 183 -1.08 27.17 -22.55
C LYS A 183 -1.86 26.78 -21.31
N GLY A 184 -1.58 27.40 -20.17
CA GLY A 184 -2.24 27.11 -18.90
C GLY A 184 -2.83 28.33 -18.23
N VAL A 185 -3.81 28.11 -17.37
CA VAL A 185 -4.40 29.12 -16.48
C VAL A 185 -4.15 28.68 -15.05
N VAL A 186 -3.52 29.52 -14.25
CA VAL A 186 -3.26 29.24 -12.82
C VAL A 186 -3.94 30.32 -11.99
N SER A 187 -4.80 29.92 -11.05
CA SER A 187 -5.48 30.83 -10.12
C SER A 187 -6.20 32.01 -10.78
N GLY A 188 -6.79 31.79 -11.96
CA GLY A 188 -7.53 32.80 -12.72
C GLY A 188 -6.68 33.78 -13.53
N SER A 189 -5.35 33.65 -13.52
CA SER A 189 -4.46 34.41 -14.38
C SER A 189 -3.98 33.57 -15.55
N GLN A 190 -3.95 34.18 -16.73
CA GLN A 190 -3.44 33.56 -17.95
C GLN A 190 -1.94 33.85 -18.07
N GLU A 191 -1.09 32.85 -17.85
CA GLU A 191 0.33 32.97 -18.16
C GLU A 191 0.58 32.43 -19.58
N ASN A 192 0.97 33.32 -20.50
CA ASN A 192 1.51 32.94 -21.78
C ASN A 192 2.99 32.56 -21.59
N LYS A 193 3.29 31.28 -21.48
CA LYS A 193 4.67 30.80 -21.65
C LYS A 193 4.94 30.60 -23.14
N THR A 194 5.76 31.47 -23.69
CA THR A 194 6.37 31.35 -25.02
C THR A 194 7.44 30.27 -24.98
#